data_2f545c3d936bdae8202462943646e213
#
_entry.id   2f545c3d936bdae8202462943646e213
#
_cell.length_a   1.000
_cell.length_b   1.000
_cell.length_c   1.000
_cell.angle_alpha   90.00
_cell.angle_beta   90.00
_cell.angle_gamma   90.00
#
_symmetry.space_group_name_H-M   'P 1'
#
loop_
_entity.id
_entity.type
_entity.pdbx_description
1 polymer ?
#
loop_
_entity_poly.entity_id
_entity_poly.type
_entity_poly.pdbx_seq_one_letter_code
_entity_poly.pdbx_strand_id
1 'polypeptide(L)'
;MLNRRKFLAGTGAAALGALVLPKAASAFFMEAGRHALGVQLFTLFGVIEADVKGNLKKIADIGYTEIESAFSKLPHYYGMSPKEFAVTCKDLGLSWKSHHVLGAPFKLPKGTKLPKGMTLPPHMANLKDDMQQLVDEAAEGGIPYLVCANIPTETLDEIKESIEILNKAGEACKKAKMQLCYHNHDMEFKEVEGKVPYHLMLDGMDANLVKMELDLCWVTKAGVNPVDLFKAHPGRFPLLHVKDLDKERKGPAPVGDGVVDFKNIFAHVKEAGAKHYFVEHDMPPDAFVSLATSYKNLRAMGV
;
A
#
# COMPACT_ATOMS: atom_id res chain seq x y z
N MET A 1 -61.64 17.41 13.08
CA MET A 1 -61.34 16.08 13.67
C MET A 1 -61.35 15.05 12.57
N LEU A 2 -60.21 14.59 12.13
CA LEU A 2 -60.09 13.54 11.10
C LEU A 2 -60.36 12.16 11.72
N ASN A 3 -61.36 11.50 11.20
CA ASN A 3 -61.91 10.26 11.73
C ASN A 3 -60.98 9.08 11.41
N ARG A 4 -60.50 8.34 12.43
CA ARG A 4 -59.58 7.19 12.37
C ARG A 4 -59.99 6.08 11.39
N ARG A 5 -61.26 6.00 11.00
CA ARG A 5 -61.78 5.02 10.03
C ARG A 5 -61.41 5.31 8.57
N LYS A 6 -61.03 6.54 8.22
CA LYS A 6 -60.61 6.89 6.85
C LYS A 6 -59.12 6.69 6.62
N PHE A 7 -58.32 6.50 7.69
CA PHE A 7 -56.89 6.23 7.57
C PHE A 7 -56.55 4.76 7.21
N LEU A 8 -57.44 3.85 7.60
CA LEU A 8 -57.24 2.40 7.38
C LEU A 8 -57.77 1.87 6.04
N ALA A 9 -58.48 2.68 5.25
CA ALA A 9 -59.00 2.28 3.96
C ALA A 9 -58.07 2.65 2.78
N GLY A 10 -56.96 3.37 3.05
CA GLY A 10 -55.99 3.81 2.02
C GLY A 10 -54.71 2.97 1.89
N THR A 11 -54.54 1.93 2.75
CA THR A 11 -53.29 1.17 2.80
C THR A 11 -53.37 -0.26 2.27
N GLY A 12 -54.40 -0.56 1.48
CA GLY A 12 -54.69 -1.93 1.03
C GLY A 12 -54.35 -2.25 -0.44
N ALA A 13 -53.61 -1.43 -1.16
CA ALA A 13 -53.30 -1.72 -2.58
C ALA A 13 -51.89 -1.25 -3.01
N ALA A 14 -50.89 -1.54 -2.22
CA ALA A 14 -49.50 -1.28 -2.62
C ALA A 14 -48.56 -2.39 -2.11
N ALA A 15 -48.85 -3.60 -2.44
CA ALA A 15 -47.95 -4.73 -2.19
C ALA A 15 -48.04 -5.67 -3.39
N LEU A 16 -47.16 -5.47 -4.33
CA LEU A 16 -46.59 -6.42 -5.32
C LEU A 16 -46.04 -5.65 -6.54
N GLY A 17 -45.39 -4.51 -6.30
CA GLY A 17 -44.42 -3.99 -7.25
C GLY A 17 -43.05 -4.52 -6.84
N ALA A 18 -42.56 -5.55 -7.50
CA ALA A 18 -41.15 -5.89 -7.40
C ALA A 18 -40.38 -4.63 -7.77
N LEU A 19 -39.74 -4.01 -6.77
CA LEU A 19 -38.80 -2.91 -6.99
C LEU A 19 -37.63 -3.48 -7.79
N VAL A 20 -37.78 -3.44 -9.12
CA VAL A 20 -36.65 -3.58 -10.03
C VAL A 20 -35.85 -2.32 -9.86
N LEU A 21 -34.93 -2.33 -8.87
CA LEU A 21 -33.90 -1.28 -8.76
C LEU A 21 -33.18 -1.25 -10.10
N PRO A 22 -32.99 -0.05 -10.71
CA PRO A 22 -32.18 0.06 -11.91
C PRO A 22 -30.80 -0.57 -11.64
N LYS A 23 -30.24 -1.28 -12.64
CA LYS A 23 -28.91 -1.93 -12.51
C LYS A 23 -27.84 -0.99 -11.93
N ALA A 24 -27.91 0.32 -12.24
CA ALA A 24 -27.05 1.34 -11.68
C ALA A 24 -27.20 1.54 -10.16
N ALA A 25 -28.43 1.44 -9.62
CA ALA A 25 -28.65 1.57 -8.17
C ALA A 25 -28.20 0.31 -7.43
N SER A 26 -28.42 -0.90 -7.98
CA SER A 26 -27.90 -2.15 -7.39
C SER A 26 -26.37 -2.19 -7.42
N ALA A 27 -25.70 -1.69 -8.47
CA ALA A 27 -24.25 -1.54 -8.53
C ALA A 27 -23.76 -0.58 -7.41
N PHE A 28 -24.41 0.58 -7.25
CA PHE A 28 -24.05 1.56 -6.22
C PHE A 28 -24.19 1.00 -4.80
N PHE A 29 -25.25 0.22 -4.50
CA PHE A 29 -25.41 -0.43 -3.19
C PHE A 29 -24.46 -1.62 -2.99
N MET A 30 -24.02 -2.30 -4.04
CA MET A 30 -22.99 -3.35 -3.95
C MET A 30 -21.58 -2.79 -3.75
N GLU A 31 -21.30 -1.56 -4.19
CA GLU A 31 -20.02 -0.88 -3.96
C GLU A 31 -19.88 -0.27 -2.55
N ALA A 32 -20.98 0.05 -1.89
CA ALA A 32 -20.99 0.75 -0.60
C ALA A 32 -20.35 -0.01 0.60
N GLY A 33 -19.80 -1.21 0.38
CA GLY A 33 -19.07 -1.98 1.39
C GLY A 33 -17.69 -2.46 0.94
N ARG A 34 -17.24 -2.10 -0.26
CA ARG A 34 -15.97 -2.55 -0.82
C ARG A 34 -14.83 -1.60 -0.46
N HIS A 35 -13.67 -2.17 -0.19
CA HIS A 35 -12.45 -1.38 0.03
C HIS A 35 -12.01 -0.70 -1.27
N ALA A 36 -11.55 0.56 -1.15
CA ALA A 36 -10.79 1.19 -2.22
C ALA A 36 -9.49 0.40 -2.42
N LEU A 37 -9.19 0.04 -3.66
CA LEU A 37 -7.94 -0.66 -3.99
C LEU A 37 -6.99 0.31 -4.68
N GLY A 38 -5.75 0.30 -4.23
CA GLY A 38 -4.64 1.04 -4.81
C GLY A 38 -3.64 0.13 -5.52
N VAL A 39 -2.69 0.76 -6.20
CA VAL A 39 -1.54 0.10 -6.83
C VAL A 39 -0.26 0.73 -6.31
N GLN A 40 0.69 -0.12 -5.89
CA GLN A 40 2.09 0.27 -5.72
C GLN A 40 2.77 0.28 -7.10
N LEU A 41 3.27 1.46 -7.51
CA LEU A 41 3.79 1.67 -8.86
C LEU A 41 5.13 0.96 -9.15
N PHE A 42 5.78 0.38 -8.14
CA PHE A 42 6.92 -0.49 -8.37
C PHE A 42 6.56 -1.72 -9.22
N THR A 43 5.29 -2.14 -9.22
CA THR A 43 4.76 -3.15 -10.14
C THR A 43 5.01 -2.80 -11.61
N LEU A 44 5.06 -1.51 -11.94
CA LEU A 44 5.33 -1.00 -13.30
C LEU A 44 6.78 -0.55 -13.48
N PHE A 45 7.70 -0.96 -12.59
CA PHE A 45 9.11 -0.58 -12.70
C PHE A 45 9.70 -0.92 -14.07
N GLY A 46 10.32 0.07 -14.72
CA GLY A 46 10.84 -0.04 -16.09
C GLY A 46 9.80 0.12 -17.20
N VAL A 47 8.52 0.27 -16.87
CA VAL A 47 7.42 0.44 -17.83
C VAL A 47 6.77 1.82 -17.69
N ILE A 48 6.62 2.30 -16.45
CA ILE A 48 5.84 3.49 -16.14
C ILE A 48 6.41 4.76 -16.80
N GLU A 49 7.73 4.91 -16.84
CA GLU A 49 8.38 6.12 -17.35
C GLU A 49 8.21 6.32 -18.88
N ALA A 50 7.87 5.27 -19.64
CA ALA A 50 7.67 5.37 -21.08
C ALA A 50 6.43 6.20 -21.44
N ASP A 51 5.37 6.13 -20.64
CA ASP A 51 4.13 6.92 -20.77
C ASP A 51 3.42 6.95 -19.42
N VAL A 52 3.82 7.85 -18.54
CA VAL A 52 3.30 7.95 -17.18
C VAL A 52 1.77 8.10 -17.17
N LYS A 53 1.25 9.06 -17.94
CA LYS A 53 -0.20 9.35 -17.97
C LYS A 53 -1.00 8.21 -18.56
N GLY A 54 -0.54 7.62 -19.67
CA GLY A 54 -1.21 6.47 -20.29
C GLY A 54 -1.19 5.22 -19.39
N ASN A 55 -0.09 4.98 -18.67
CA ASN A 55 0.01 3.86 -17.76
C ASN A 55 -0.86 4.05 -16.49
N LEU A 56 -0.91 5.26 -15.92
CA LEU A 56 -1.86 5.59 -14.85
C LEU A 56 -3.32 5.45 -15.30
N LYS A 57 -3.62 5.86 -16.56
CA LYS A 57 -4.96 5.67 -17.13
C LYS A 57 -5.34 4.18 -17.21
N LYS A 58 -4.44 3.31 -17.63
CA LYS A 58 -4.70 1.85 -17.67
C LYS A 58 -5.00 1.29 -16.27
N ILE A 59 -4.30 1.77 -15.23
CA ILE A 59 -4.58 1.41 -13.83
C ILE A 59 -6.00 1.82 -13.44
N ALA A 60 -6.40 3.06 -13.76
CA ALA A 60 -7.76 3.55 -13.50
C ALA A 60 -8.82 2.77 -14.29
N ASP A 61 -8.54 2.44 -15.56
CA ASP A 61 -9.45 1.66 -16.42
C ASP A 61 -9.67 0.22 -15.92
N ILE A 62 -8.70 -0.39 -15.21
CA ILE A 62 -8.86 -1.67 -14.52
C ILE A 62 -9.83 -1.54 -13.33
N GLY A 63 -9.91 -0.36 -12.69
CA GLY A 63 -10.81 -0.08 -11.58
C GLY A 63 -10.11 0.30 -10.28
N TYR A 64 -8.80 0.44 -10.25
CA TYR A 64 -8.05 0.95 -9.12
C TYR A 64 -8.32 2.45 -8.92
N THR A 65 -8.31 2.90 -7.67
CA THR A 65 -8.67 4.29 -7.31
C THR A 65 -7.61 5.00 -6.48
N GLU A 66 -6.60 4.28 -6.01
CA GLU A 66 -5.52 4.83 -5.19
C GLU A 66 -4.16 4.49 -5.78
N ILE A 67 -3.18 5.34 -5.52
CA ILE A 67 -1.79 5.17 -5.97
C ILE A 67 -0.85 5.32 -4.79
N GLU A 68 0.10 4.42 -4.73
CA GLU A 68 1.34 4.58 -4.02
C GLU A 68 2.48 4.65 -5.04
N SER A 69 3.24 5.75 -5.03
CA SER A 69 4.38 5.92 -5.92
C SER A 69 5.66 5.35 -5.30
N ALA A 70 6.61 5.02 -6.15
CA ALA A 70 7.87 4.41 -5.76
C ALA A 70 9.05 5.09 -6.48
N PHE A 71 10.23 4.52 -6.29
CA PHE A 71 11.44 4.91 -6.98
C PHE A 71 11.23 5.02 -8.51
N SER A 72 11.71 6.11 -9.09
CA SER A 72 11.76 6.36 -10.53
C SER A 72 13.18 6.59 -11.00
N LYS A 73 13.49 6.21 -12.24
CA LYS A 73 14.76 6.55 -12.92
C LYS A 73 14.80 8.00 -13.39
N LEU A 74 13.61 8.64 -13.49
CA LEU A 74 13.49 10.05 -13.83
C LEU A 74 13.50 10.91 -12.56
N PRO A 75 13.90 12.20 -12.65
CA PRO A 75 13.84 13.10 -11.51
C PRO A 75 12.45 13.22 -10.92
N HIS A 76 12.37 13.48 -9.61
CA HIS A 76 11.13 13.65 -8.87
C HIS A 76 10.16 12.47 -9.07
N TYR A 77 8.87 12.74 -9.30
CA TYR A 77 7.83 11.70 -9.47
C TYR A 77 7.65 11.38 -10.95
N TYR A 78 8.46 10.46 -11.46
CA TYR A 78 8.43 10.02 -12.87
C TYR A 78 8.61 11.18 -13.87
N GLY A 79 9.50 12.13 -13.56
CA GLY A 79 9.79 13.32 -14.40
C GLY A 79 8.81 14.49 -14.18
N MET A 80 7.90 14.40 -13.23
CA MET A 80 6.94 15.45 -12.87
C MET A 80 7.27 16.04 -11.50
N SER A 81 6.98 17.32 -11.29
CA SER A 81 6.97 17.89 -9.95
C SER A 81 5.89 17.22 -9.07
N PRO A 82 5.96 17.30 -7.73
CA PRO A 82 4.95 16.74 -6.84
C PRO A 82 3.53 17.17 -7.17
N LYS A 83 3.32 18.46 -7.46
CA LYS A 83 2.01 19.01 -7.85
C LYS A 83 1.50 18.49 -9.19
N GLU A 84 2.39 18.40 -10.20
CA GLU A 84 2.02 17.89 -11.52
C GLU A 84 1.61 16.42 -11.45
N PHE A 85 2.34 15.60 -10.67
CA PHE A 85 1.97 14.20 -10.48
C PHE A 85 0.64 14.06 -9.74
N ALA A 86 0.42 14.84 -8.68
CA ALA A 86 -0.85 14.86 -7.93
C ALA A 86 -2.04 15.25 -8.82
N VAL A 87 -1.88 16.30 -9.66
CA VAL A 87 -2.91 16.72 -10.62
C VAL A 87 -3.16 15.64 -11.67
N THR A 88 -2.10 15.03 -12.21
CA THR A 88 -2.21 13.94 -13.20
C THR A 88 -2.99 12.75 -12.65
N CYS A 89 -2.70 12.32 -11.43
CA CYS A 89 -3.47 11.27 -10.76
C CYS A 89 -4.94 11.67 -10.60
N LYS A 90 -5.20 12.87 -10.07
CA LYS A 90 -6.57 13.37 -9.83
C LYS A 90 -7.39 13.45 -11.11
N ASP A 91 -6.82 13.94 -12.21
CA ASP A 91 -7.49 14.07 -13.51
C ASP A 91 -7.90 12.71 -14.10
N LEU A 92 -7.23 11.64 -13.68
CA LEU A 92 -7.54 10.26 -14.04
C LEU A 92 -8.45 9.54 -13.03
N GLY A 93 -8.94 10.25 -11.99
CA GLY A 93 -9.78 9.66 -10.95
C GLY A 93 -9.00 8.84 -9.92
N LEU A 94 -7.67 8.97 -9.88
CA LEU A 94 -6.79 8.32 -8.94
C LEU A 94 -6.45 9.24 -7.77
N SER A 95 -6.37 8.71 -6.56
CA SER A 95 -5.95 9.43 -5.37
C SER A 95 -4.55 8.99 -4.97
N TRP A 96 -3.57 9.88 -5.08
CA TRP A 96 -2.21 9.60 -4.63
C TRP A 96 -2.15 9.65 -3.10
N LYS A 97 -1.82 8.52 -2.46
CA LYS A 97 -1.90 8.33 -1.00
C LYS A 97 -0.55 8.27 -0.32
N SER A 98 0.44 7.69 -0.98
CA SER A 98 1.72 7.41 -0.36
C SER A 98 2.86 7.40 -1.37
N HIS A 99 4.08 7.50 -0.85
CA HIS A 99 5.31 7.40 -1.64
C HIS A 99 6.37 6.62 -0.88
N HIS A 100 7.02 5.66 -1.57
CA HIS A 100 8.15 4.90 -1.07
C HIS A 100 9.46 5.67 -1.21
N VAL A 101 10.19 5.78 -0.10
CA VAL A 101 11.55 6.36 -0.05
C VAL A 101 12.52 5.39 0.61
N LEU A 102 13.82 5.56 0.38
CA LEU A 102 14.86 4.83 1.10
C LEU A 102 15.05 5.44 2.49
N GLY A 103 15.37 4.59 3.48
CA GLY A 103 15.70 5.02 4.84
C GLY A 103 17.14 5.51 4.98
N ALA A 104 18.06 4.90 4.20
CA ALA A 104 19.49 5.21 4.18
C ALA A 104 20.05 4.97 2.76
N PRO A 105 21.30 5.35 2.47
CA PRO A 105 21.92 5.06 1.19
C PRO A 105 21.78 3.59 0.80
N PHE A 106 21.31 3.36 -0.43
CA PHE A 106 21.03 2.00 -0.90
C PHE A 106 22.27 1.14 -0.92
N LYS A 107 22.19 0.00 -0.26
CA LYS A 107 23.21 -1.06 -0.30
C LYS A 107 22.60 -2.30 -0.93
N LEU A 108 23.29 -2.89 -1.90
CA LEU A 108 22.89 -4.21 -2.40
C LEU A 108 23.06 -5.25 -1.27
N PRO A 109 22.08 -6.13 -1.04
CA PRO A 109 22.24 -7.24 -0.11
C PRO A 109 23.48 -8.08 -0.46
N LYS A 110 24.17 -8.60 0.57
CA LYS A 110 25.36 -9.45 0.36
C LYS A 110 25.08 -10.58 -0.61
N GLY A 111 25.93 -10.75 -1.61
CA GLY A 111 25.82 -11.81 -2.61
C GLY A 111 24.85 -11.53 -3.77
N THR A 112 24.14 -10.43 -3.76
CA THR A 112 23.31 -9.99 -4.89
C THR A 112 24.14 -9.15 -5.87
N LYS A 113 23.76 -9.24 -7.16
CA LYS A 113 24.33 -8.41 -8.23
C LYS A 113 23.18 -7.71 -8.94
N LEU A 114 23.42 -6.48 -9.36
CA LEU A 114 22.48 -5.81 -10.25
C LEU A 114 22.25 -6.65 -11.52
N PRO A 115 21.04 -6.69 -12.04
CA PRO A 115 20.77 -7.25 -13.36
C PRO A 115 21.72 -6.66 -14.41
N LYS A 116 22.12 -7.50 -15.38
CA LYS A 116 23.03 -7.05 -16.45
C LYS A 116 22.48 -5.80 -17.16
N GLY A 117 23.26 -4.74 -17.20
CA GLY A 117 22.87 -3.48 -17.83
C GLY A 117 22.10 -2.50 -16.91
N MET A 118 21.80 -2.88 -15.66
CA MET A 118 21.27 -1.96 -14.68
C MET A 118 22.40 -1.22 -13.96
N THR A 119 22.30 0.11 -13.90
CA THR A 119 23.16 0.97 -13.09
C THR A 119 22.31 1.72 -12.10
N LEU A 120 22.81 1.89 -10.89
CA LEU A 120 22.18 2.77 -9.90
C LEU A 120 22.58 4.21 -10.15
N PRO A 121 21.71 5.19 -9.89
CA PRO A 121 22.09 6.59 -9.85
C PRO A 121 23.25 6.82 -8.85
N PRO A 122 24.09 7.84 -9.05
CA PRO A 122 25.17 8.17 -8.12
C PRO A 122 24.68 8.48 -6.71
N HIS A 123 23.50 9.05 -6.59
CA HIS A 123 22.79 9.31 -5.35
C HIS A 123 21.32 8.92 -5.51
N MET A 124 20.79 8.24 -4.50
CA MET A 124 19.36 7.96 -4.33
C MET A 124 18.93 8.63 -3.04
N ALA A 125 18.01 9.59 -3.15
CA ALA A 125 17.51 10.32 -1.99
C ALA A 125 16.98 9.37 -0.92
N ASN A 126 17.34 9.67 0.35
CA ASN A 126 17.01 8.80 1.48
C ASN A 126 16.79 9.60 2.77
N LEU A 127 16.09 9.00 3.75
CA LEU A 127 15.73 9.69 4.99
C LEU A 127 16.94 10.06 5.86
N LYS A 128 18.05 9.36 5.76
CA LYS A 128 19.25 9.67 6.54
C LYS A 128 19.91 10.98 6.08
N ASP A 129 20.01 11.19 4.77
CA ASP A 129 20.77 12.29 4.17
C ASP A 129 19.87 13.45 3.67
N ASP A 130 18.66 13.14 3.16
CA ASP A 130 17.79 14.08 2.43
C ASP A 130 16.40 14.24 3.07
N MET A 131 16.26 13.94 4.37
CA MET A 131 14.98 13.85 5.08
C MET A 131 14.04 15.02 4.82
N GLN A 132 14.55 16.26 5.00
CA GLN A 132 13.69 17.44 4.89
C GLN A 132 13.20 17.64 3.45
N GLN A 133 14.07 17.42 2.45
CA GLN A 133 13.66 17.50 1.05
C GLN A 133 12.56 16.51 0.72
N LEU A 134 12.71 15.24 1.12
CA LEU A 134 11.72 14.19 0.86
C LEU A 134 10.36 14.49 1.53
N VAL A 135 10.39 15.01 2.75
CA VAL A 135 9.18 15.41 3.47
C VAL A 135 8.51 16.62 2.80
N ASP A 136 9.28 17.62 2.38
CA ASP A 136 8.75 18.82 1.73
C ASP A 136 8.13 18.50 0.37
N GLU A 137 8.79 17.67 -0.45
CA GLU A 137 8.26 17.22 -1.75
C GLU A 137 6.97 16.40 -1.58
N ALA A 138 6.92 15.48 -0.60
CA ALA A 138 5.73 14.70 -0.29
C ALA A 138 4.57 15.60 0.18
N ALA A 139 4.86 16.58 1.04
CA ALA A 139 3.88 17.57 1.50
C ALA A 139 3.37 18.46 0.37
N GLU A 140 4.25 18.87 -0.56
CA GLU A 140 3.86 19.63 -1.76
C GLU A 140 2.92 18.83 -2.66
N GLY A 141 3.12 17.52 -2.77
CA GLY A 141 2.23 16.59 -3.47
C GLY A 141 0.90 16.36 -2.74
N GLY A 142 0.81 16.74 -1.47
CA GLY A 142 -0.40 16.61 -0.64
C GLY A 142 -0.71 15.16 -0.24
N ILE A 143 0.28 14.26 -0.22
CA ILE A 143 0.07 12.87 0.20
C ILE A 143 -0.01 12.75 1.72
N PRO A 144 -0.89 11.89 2.25
CA PRO A 144 -1.03 11.70 3.69
C PRO A 144 0.04 10.80 4.31
N TYR A 145 0.73 9.98 3.52
CA TYR A 145 1.71 9.01 4.02
C TYR A 145 3.04 9.09 3.26
N LEU A 146 4.15 9.05 4.00
CA LEU A 146 5.48 8.77 3.47
C LEU A 146 5.90 7.40 3.99
N VAL A 147 6.47 6.55 3.13
CA VAL A 147 6.80 5.16 3.50
C VAL A 147 8.30 4.92 3.33
N CYS A 148 8.96 4.50 4.39
CA CYS A 148 10.32 3.97 4.30
C CYS A 148 10.26 2.54 3.77
N ALA A 149 10.69 2.34 2.52
CA ALA A 149 10.63 1.05 1.83
C ALA A 149 11.79 0.11 2.15
N ASN A 150 12.92 0.65 2.55
CA ASN A 150 14.12 -0.13 2.84
C ASN A 150 15.07 0.69 3.73
N ILE A 151 15.61 0.03 4.77
CA ILE A 151 16.60 0.61 5.67
C ILE A 151 17.51 -0.52 6.20
N PRO A 152 18.80 -0.29 6.52
CA PRO A 152 19.70 -1.33 7.00
C PRO A 152 19.22 -1.99 8.29
N THR A 153 19.25 -3.36 8.32
CA THR A 153 18.83 -4.17 9.48
C THR A 153 19.70 -5.44 9.64
N GLU A 154 20.92 -5.44 9.06
CA GLU A 154 21.79 -6.63 9.07
C GLU A 154 22.57 -6.82 10.39
N THR A 155 22.63 -5.80 11.26
CA THR A 155 23.28 -5.84 12.58
C THR A 155 22.42 -5.12 13.62
N LEU A 156 22.63 -5.40 14.93
CA LEU A 156 21.91 -4.70 16.01
C LEU A 156 22.19 -3.20 16.01
N ASP A 157 23.41 -2.78 15.66
CA ASP A 157 23.76 -1.36 15.56
C ASP A 157 23.03 -0.68 14.39
N GLU A 158 22.95 -1.34 13.24
CA GLU A 158 22.15 -0.83 12.10
C GLU A 158 20.68 -0.72 12.46
N ILE A 159 20.10 -1.71 13.15
CA ILE A 159 18.70 -1.68 13.60
C ILE A 159 18.47 -0.48 14.52
N LYS A 160 19.35 -0.25 15.47
CA LYS A 160 19.28 0.89 16.40
C LYS A 160 19.36 2.24 15.65
N GLU A 161 20.33 2.40 14.75
CA GLU A 161 20.46 3.60 13.91
C GLU A 161 19.19 3.80 13.04
N SER A 162 18.67 2.73 12.44
CA SER A 162 17.46 2.76 11.63
C SER A 162 16.22 3.22 12.42
N ILE A 163 16.06 2.75 13.66
CA ILE A 163 15.00 3.20 14.56
C ILE A 163 15.13 4.71 14.86
N GLU A 164 16.35 5.20 15.10
CA GLU A 164 16.59 6.62 15.33
C GLU A 164 16.26 7.48 14.11
N ILE A 165 16.65 7.05 12.90
CA ILE A 165 16.33 7.71 11.64
C ILE A 165 14.81 7.76 11.44
N LEU A 166 14.12 6.64 11.63
CA LEU A 166 12.67 6.54 11.43
C LEU A 166 11.89 7.40 12.44
N ASN A 167 12.29 7.43 13.72
CA ASN A 167 11.66 8.30 14.70
C ASN A 167 11.83 9.78 14.34
N LYS A 168 13.03 10.23 13.92
CA LYS A 168 13.28 11.60 13.45
C LYS A 168 12.46 11.94 12.21
N ALA A 169 12.41 11.04 11.25
CA ALA A 169 11.60 11.22 10.04
C ALA A 169 10.10 11.27 10.37
N GLY A 170 9.64 10.47 11.34
CA GLY A 170 8.28 10.52 11.85
C GLY A 170 7.92 11.86 12.46
N GLU A 171 8.84 12.49 13.21
CA GLU A 171 8.66 13.85 13.72
C GLU A 171 8.55 14.90 12.59
N ALA A 172 9.39 14.79 11.56
CA ALA A 172 9.35 15.68 10.40
C ALA A 172 8.04 15.52 9.62
N CYS A 173 7.61 14.28 9.34
CA CYS A 173 6.33 13.99 8.71
C CYS A 173 5.14 14.54 9.52
N LYS A 174 5.14 14.35 10.84
CA LYS A 174 4.08 14.87 11.72
C LYS A 174 3.97 16.40 11.68
N LYS A 175 5.11 17.12 11.65
CA LYS A 175 5.13 18.58 11.47
C LYS A 175 4.53 19.00 10.14
N ALA A 176 4.75 18.22 9.10
CA ALA A 176 4.17 18.40 7.76
C ALA A 176 2.74 17.84 7.62
N LYS A 177 2.11 17.37 8.74
CA LYS A 177 0.76 16.77 8.78
C LYS A 177 0.64 15.47 7.97
N MET A 178 1.72 14.74 7.84
CA MET A 178 1.79 13.41 7.25
C MET A 178 2.10 12.35 8.31
N GLN A 179 1.83 11.09 7.98
CA GLN A 179 2.23 9.93 8.77
C GLN A 179 3.38 9.21 8.09
N LEU A 180 4.48 8.97 8.81
CA LEU A 180 5.51 8.05 8.35
C LEU A 180 5.07 6.60 8.59
N CYS A 181 5.27 5.73 7.59
CA CYS A 181 5.15 4.28 7.73
C CYS A 181 6.48 3.60 7.39
N TYR A 182 6.67 2.40 7.93
CA TYR A 182 7.76 1.51 7.59
C TYR A 182 7.21 0.27 6.87
N HIS A 183 7.76 -0.05 5.71
CA HIS A 183 7.43 -1.22 4.90
C HIS A 183 8.45 -2.34 5.16
N ASN A 184 7.98 -3.57 5.35
CA ASN A 184 8.83 -4.73 5.62
C ASN A 184 9.02 -5.61 4.39
N HIS A 185 10.15 -6.33 4.40
CA HIS A 185 10.38 -7.52 3.58
C HIS A 185 10.45 -8.77 4.46
N ASP A 186 10.87 -9.91 3.90
CA ASP A 186 11.06 -11.16 4.66
C ASP A 186 12.35 -11.15 5.49
N MET A 187 13.29 -10.27 5.18
CA MET A 187 14.59 -10.21 5.85
C MET A 187 14.49 -9.74 7.30
N GLU A 188 13.60 -8.81 7.61
CA GLU A 188 13.41 -8.28 8.96
C GLU A 188 12.86 -9.31 9.95
N PHE A 189 12.35 -10.43 9.46
CA PHE A 189 11.88 -11.55 10.28
C PHE A 189 12.95 -12.63 10.51
N LYS A 190 14.14 -12.51 9.90
CA LYS A 190 15.29 -13.41 10.14
C LYS A 190 16.06 -12.91 11.35
N GLU A 191 16.48 -13.85 12.21
CA GLU A 191 17.23 -13.48 13.40
C GLU A 191 18.59 -12.87 13.04
N VAL A 192 18.90 -11.78 13.72
CA VAL A 192 20.19 -11.10 13.75
C VAL A 192 20.68 -11.11 15.18
N GLU A 193 21.80 -11.78 15.46
CA GLU A 193 22.39 -11.91 16.80
C GLU A 193 21.37 -12.39 17.87
N GLY A 194 20.50 -13.36 17.49
CA GLY A 194 19.47 -13.93 18.35
C GLY A 194 18.25 -13.03 18.61
N LYS A 195 18.08 -11.97 17.81
CA LYS A 195 16.93 -11.06 17.85
C LYS A 195 16.27 -10.98 16.48
N VAL A 196 14.96 -10.80 16.45
CA VAL A 196 14.19 -10.56 15.22
C VAL A 196 14.10 -9.07 14.97
N PRO A 197 14.73 -8.53 13.90
CA PRO A 197 14.75 -7.10 13.58
C PRO A 197 13.37 -6.45 13.58
N TYR A 198 12.36 -7.11 12.98
CA TYR A 198 11.00 -6.59 12.90
C TYR A 198 10.41 -6.26 14.27
N HIS A 199 10.62 -7.15 15.27
CA HIS A 199 10.13 -6.90 16.63
C HIS A 199 10.89 -5.76 17.31
N LEU A 200 12.23 -5.71 17.15
CA LEU A 200 13.02 -4.61 17.68
C LEU A 200 12.59 -3.26 17.12
N MET A 201 12.28 -3.22 15.81
CA MET A 201 11.78 -2.01 15.16
C MET A 201 10.37 -1.63 15.63
N LEU A 202 9.45 -2.59 15.75
CA LEU A 202 8.11 -2.34 16.29
C LEU A 202 8.16 -1.74 17.71
N ASP A 203 9.03 -2.26 18.56
CA ASP A 203 9.17 -1.84 19.96
C ASP A 203 9.93 -0.51 20.09
N GLY A 204 10.95 -0.29 19.26
CA GLY A 204 11.82 0.89 19.33
C GLY A 204 11.28 2.13 18.62
N MET A 205 10.39 1.97 17.65
CA MET A 205 9.74 3.09 16.94
C MET A 205 8.54 3.61 17.74
N ASP A 206 8.49 4.93 17.97
CA ASP A 206 7.32 5.58 18.58
C ASP A 206 6.08 5.37 17.73
N ALA A 207 5.09 4.68 18.29
CA ALA A 207 3.85 4.32 17.60
C ALA A 207 2.99 5.53 17.19
N ASN A 208 3.25 6.73 17.73
CA ASN A 208 2.59 7.97 17.35
C ASN A 208 3.32 8.72 16.22
N LEU A 209 4.56 8.32 15.92
CA LEU A 209 5.40 8.91 14.88
C LEU A 209 5.52 7.99 13.67
N VAL A 210 5.71 6.69 13.90
CA VAL A 210 5.94 5.72 12.83
C VAL A 210 4.88 4.62 12.92
N LYS A 211 4.14 4.43 11.85
CA LYS A 211 3.23 3.30 11.64
C LYS A 211 3.89 2.26 10.74
N MET A 212 3.19 1.18 10.46
CA MET A 212 3.68 0.11 9.59
C MET A 212 2.84 0.05 8.31
N GLU A 213 3.50 -0.19 7.22
CA GLU A 213 2.90 -0.74 6.02
C GLU A 213 3.26 -2.21 5.96
N LEU A 214 2.31 -3.09 6.27
CA LEU A 214 2.60 -4.52 6.30
C LEU A 214 2.50 -5.12 4.90
N ASP A 215 3.60 -5.71 4.42
CA ASP A 215 3.59 -6.51 3.21
C ASP A 215 3.15 -7.94 3.52
N LEU A 216 2.00 -8.34 2.98
CA LEU A 216 1.34 -9.62 3.26
C LEU A 216 2.06 -10.81 2.64
N CYS A 217 2.76 -10.61 1.52
CA CYS A 217 3.58 -11.65 0.88
C CYS A 217 4.83 -11.94 1.74
N TRP A 218 5.59 -10.91 2.08
CA TRP A 218 6.86 -11.08 2.76
C TRP A 218 6.70 -11.59 4.19
N VAL A 219 5.71 -11.12 4.93
CA VAL A 219 5.41 -11.64 6.27
C VAL A 219 4.96 -13.11 6.21
N THR A 220 4.15 -13.49 5.20
CA THR A 220 3.72 -14.88 4.97
C THR A 220 4.91 -15.76 4.56
N LYS A 221 5.82 -15.24 3.71
CA LYS A 221 7.05 -15.94 3.32
C LYS A 221 7.95 -16.22 4.52
N ALA A 222 8.04 -15.29 5.45
CA ALA A 222 8.75 -15.45 6.72
C ALA A 222 8.09 -16.46 7.67
N GLY A 223 6.91 -16.98 7.36
CA GLY A 223 6.18 -17.94 8.21
C GLY A 223 5.39 -17.29 9.34
N VAL A 224 5.23 -15.96 9.33
CA VAL A 224 4.47 -15.20 10.33
C VAL A 224 3.04 -14.97 9.82
N ASN A 225 2.05 -15.13 10.72
CA ASN A 225 0.66 -14.87 10.38
C ASN A 225 0.34 -13.36 10.53
N PRO A 226 -0.08 -12.67 9.46
CA PRO A 226 -0.43 -11.24 9.53
C PRO A 226 -1.49 -10.92 10.58
N VAL A 227 -2.49 -11.81 10.75
CA VAL A 227 -3.58 -11.59 11.71
C VAL A 227 -3.09 -11.60 13.15
N ASP A 228 -2.06 -12.39 13.47
CA ASP A 228 -1.48 -12.38 14.81
C ASP A 228 -0.75 -11.06 15.11
N LEU A 229 -0.09 -10.46 14.10
CA LEU A 229 0.49 -9.13 14.22
C LEU A 229 -0.60 -8.05 14.42
N PHE A 230 -1.72 -8.15 13.71
CA PHE A 230 -2.84 -7.21 13.89
C PHE A 230 -3.40 -7.25 15.31
N LYS A 231 -3.57 -8.44 15.87
CA LYS A 231 -4.05 -8.64 17.24
C LYS A 231 -3.06 -8.19 18.30
N ALA A 232 -1.76 -8.43 18.07
CA ALA A 232 -0.71 -8.04 18.99
C ALA A 232 -0.47 -6.51 19.00
N HIS A 233 -0.66 -5.85 17.85
CA HIS A 233 -0.37 -4.43 17.65
C HIS A 233 -1.55 -3.69 16.99
N PRO A 234 -2.74 -3.60 17.64
CA PRO A 234 -3.94 -3.03 17.03
C PRO A 234 -3.73 -1.57 16.63
N GLY A 235 -4.22 -1.21 15.44
CA GLY A 235 -4.11 0.15 14.91
C GLY A 235 -2.70 0.56 14.44
N ARG A 236 -1.77 -0.40 14.34
CA ARG A 236 -0.39 -0.13 13.95
C ARG A 236 -0.17 -0.14 12.44
N PHE A 237 -1.09 -0.72 11.64
CA PHE A 237 -0.93 -1.04 10.22
C PHE A 237 -1.94 -0.29 9.33
N PRO A 238 -1.84 1.04 9.16
CA PRO A 238 -2.78 1.80 8.34
C PRO A 238 -2.67 1.48 6.84
N LEU A 239 -1.54 0.97 6.38
CA LEU A 239 -1.26 0.60 5.00
C LEU A 239 -0.96 -0.89 4.91
N LEU A 240 -1.47 -1.55 3.86
CA LEU A 240 -1.16 -2.95 3.56
C LEU A 240 -0.72 -3.08 2.10
N HIS A 241 0.42 -3.75 1.88
CA HIS A 241 0.74 -4.28 0.57
C HIS A 241 0.01 -5.59 0.36
N VAL A 242 -0.96 -5.55 -0.54
CA VAL A 242 -1.77 -6.69 -0.97
C VAL A 242 -1.01 -7.38 -2.08
N LYS A 243 0.00 -8.15 -1.69
CA LYS A 243 0.92 -8.92 -2.53
C LYS A 243 0.79 -10.38 -2.19
N ASP A 244 0.64 -11.24 -3.18
CA ASP A 244 0.52 -12.68 -2.98
C ASP A 244 1.87 -13.39 -3.10
N LEU A 245 1.99 -14.55 -2.47
CA LEU A 245 3.17 -15.39 -2.49
C LEU A 245 2.85 -16.64 -3.34
N ASP A 246 3.71 -16.95 -4.32
CA ASP A 246 3.51 -18.09 -5.18
C ASP A 246 3.43 -19.42 -4.39
N LYS A 247 2.87 -20.47 -5.02
CA LYS A 247 2.63 -21.77 -4.38
C LYS A 247 3.92 -22.49 -3.97
N GLU A 248 5.04 -22.15 -4.59
CA GLU A 248 6.36 -22.67 -4.25
C GLU A 248 7.07 -21.82 -3.20
N ARG A 249 6.45 -20.72 -2.76
CA ARG A 249 6.93 -19.77 -1.74
C ARG A 249 8.29 -19.13 -2.10
N LYS A 250 8.53 -18.93 -3.39
CA LYS A 250 9.78 -18.34 -3.91
C LYS A 250 9.69 -16.84 -4.11
N GLY A 251 8.55 -16.34 -4.61
CA GLY A 251 8.38 -14.95 -4.94
C GLY A 251 6.93 -14.52 -5.09
N PRO A 252 6.68 -13.25 -5.47
CA PRO A 252 5.34 -12.73 -5.67
C PRO A 252 4.57 -13.43 -6.79
N ALA A 253 3.24 -13.42 -6.65
CA ALA A 253 2.27 -13.88 -7.65
C ALA A 253 1.13 -12.86 -7.77
N PRO A 254 0.33 -12.90 -8.86
CA PRO A 254 -0.92 -12.15 -8.89
C PRO A 254 -1.82 -12.53 -7.71
N VAL A 255 -2.45 -11.55 -7.09
CA VAL A 255 -3.29 -11.77 -5.91
C VAL A 255 -4.40 -12.78 -6.20
N GLY A 256 -4.50 -13.80 -5.34
CA GLY A 256 -5.45 -14.90 -5.43
C GLY A 256 -4.96 -16.12 -6.21
N ASP A 257 -3.77 -16.04 -6.83
CA ASP A 257 -3.16 -17.18 -7.51
C ASP A 257 -2.12 -17.91 -6.61
N GLY A 258 -1.76 -17.30 -5.49
CA GLY A 258 -0.76 -17.78 -4.54
C GLY A 258 -1.33 -18.47 -3.30
N VAL A 259 -0.66 -18.26 -2.15
CA VAL A 259 -0.94 -18.95 -0.87
C VAL A 259 -1.34 -18.02 0.28
N VAL A 260 -1.38 -16.71 0.09
CA VAL A 260 -1.78 -15.76 1.13
C VAL A 260 -3.28 -15.86 1.38
N ASP A 261 -3.69 -16.03 2.63
CA ASP A 261 -5.11 -16.12 3.00
C ASP A 261 -5.75 -14.73 3.14
N PHE A 262 -5.95 -14.08 1.99
CA PHE A 262 -6.55 -12.74 1.94
C PHE A 262 -7.94 -12.69 2.57
N LYS A 263 -8.75 -13.76 2.44
CA LYS A 263 -10.08 -13.78 3.01
C LYS A 263 -10.05 -13.65 4.53
N ASN A 264 -9.16 -14.40 5.18
CA ASN A 264 -8.96 -14.30 6.63
C ASN A 264 -8.35 -12.94 7.02
N ILE A 265 -7.36 -12.45 6.26
CA ILE A 265 -6.71 -11.15 6.51
C ILE A 265 -7.73 -10.02 6.44
N PHE A 266 -8.53 -9.93 5.38
CA PHE A 266 -9.52 -8.87 5.20
C PHE A 266 -10.65 -8.92 6.25
N ALA A 267 -10.94 -10.08 6.84
CA ALA A 267 -11.85 -10.18 7.98
C ALA A 267 -11.32 -9.48 9.26
N HIS A 268 -10.01 -9.23 9.35
CA HIS A 268 -9.33 -8.66 10.52
C HIS A 268 -8.67 -7.30 10.28
N VAL A 269 -8.90 -6.65 9.13
CA VAL A 269 -8.26 -5.35 8.81
C VAL A 269 -8.67 -4.21 9.74
N LYS A 270 -9.78 -4.34 10.46
CA LYS A 270 -10.19 -3.37 11.48
C LYS A 270 -9.24 -3.37 12.68
N GLU A 271 -8.80 -4.53 13.13
CA GLU A 271 -7.81 -4.70 14.19
C GLU A 271 -6.46 -4.11 13.76
N ALA A 272 -6.08 -4.31 12.52
CA ALA A 272 -4.89 -3.69 11.92
C ALA A 272 -4.94 -2.15 11.95
N GLY A 273 -6.15 -1.57 11.89
CA GLY A 273 -6.38 -0.15 11.65
C GLY A 273 -6.13 0.23 10.19
N ALA A 274 -6.25 -0.74 9.26
CA ALA A 274 -5.92 -0.56 7.84
C ALA A 274 -6.91 0.39 7.17
N LYS A 275 -6.38 1.30 6.36
CA LYS A 275 -7.11 2.34 5.63
C LYS A 275 -6.90 2.24 4.13
N HIS A 276 -5.71 1.82 3.69
CA HIS A 276 -5.33 1.75 2.27
C HIS A 276 -4.71 0.39 1.96
N TYR A 277 -4.96 -0.11 0.77
CA TYR A 277 -4.65 -1.46 0.31
C TYR A 277 -4.02 -1.37 -1.07
N PHE A 278 -2.68 -1.47 -1.15
CA PHE A 278 -1.95 -1.34 -2.41
C PHE A 278 -1.58 -2.71 -2.96
N VAL A 279 -2.15 -3.03 -4.12
CA VAL A 279 -1.77 -4.23 -4.86
C VAL A 279 -0.37 -4.03 -5.43
N GLU A 280 0.48 -5.02 -5.23
CA GLU A 280 1.83 -5.04 -5.78
C GLU A 280 2.22 -6.42 -6.28
N HIS A 281 3.02 -6.45 -7.34
CA HIS A 281 3.73 -7.63 -7.83
C HIS A 281 5.10 -7.16 -8.35
N ASP A 282 6.18 -7.57 -7.67
CA ASP A 282 7.53 -7.14 -8.04
C ASP A 282 7.94 -7.66 -9.41
N MET A 283 8.17 -6.74 -10.34
CA MET A 283 8.66 -7.02 -11.70
C MET A 283 7.97 -8.22 -12.39
N PRO A 284 6.63 -8.23 -12.50
CA PRO A 284 5.92 -9.31 -13.16
C PRO A 284 6.25 -9.35 -14.66
N PRO A 285 6.08 -10.49 -15.33
CA PRO A 285 6.27 -10.59 -16.79
C PRO A 285 5.39 -9.60 -17.59
N ASP A 286 4.16 -9.35 -17.13
CA ASP A 286 3.25 -8.31 -17.62
C ASP A 286 2.51 -7.67 -16.44
N ALA A 287 2.84 -6.40 -16.18
CA ALA A 287 2.29 -5.66 -15.06
C ALA A 287 0.77 -5.47 -15.15
N PHE A 288 0.24 -5.18 -16.33
CA PHE A 288 -1.20 -4.92 -16.48
C PHE A 288 -2.04 -6.19 -16.43
N VAL A 289 -1.53 -7.31 -16.95
CA VAL A 289 -2.17 -8.62 -16.80
C VAL A 289 -2.20 -9.02 -15.33
N SER A 290 -1.09 -8.85 -14.61
CA SER A 290 -1.02 -9.13 -13.17
C SER A 290 -1.99 -8.26 -12.37
N LEU A 291 -2.03 -6.94 -12.61
CA LEU A 291 -2.93 -6.02 -11.92
C LEU A 291 -4.40 -6.33 -12.21
N ALA A 292 -4.76 -6.61 -13.48
CA ALA A 292 -6.13 -6.97 -13.85
C ALA A 292 -6.58 -8.28 -13.22
N THR A 293 -5.69 -9.28 -13.15
CA THR A 293 -5.95 -10.56 -12.47
C THR A 293 -6.15 -10.35 -10.97
N SER A 294 -5.25 -9.62 -10.32
CA SER A 294 -5.32 -9.30 -8.90
C SER A 294 -6.60 -8.54 -8.54
N TYR A 295 -6.95 -7.52 -9.32
CA TYR A 295 -8.20 -6.77 -9.11
C TYR A 295 -9.44 -7.66 -9.21
N LYS A 296 -9.54 -8.46 -10.26
CA LYS A 296 -10.64 -9.40 -10.47
C LYS A 296 -10.77 -10.38 -9.30
N ASN A 297 -9.66 -10.96 -8.86
CA ASN A 297 -9.64 -11.94 -7.78
C ASN A 297 -10.07 -11.31 -6.44
N LEU A 298 -9.55 -10.12 -6.10
CA LEU A 298 -9.95 -9.40 -4.88
C LEU A 298 -11.45 -9.06 -4.89
N ARG A 299 -11.98 -8.57 -6.02
CA ARG A 299 -13.41 -8.27 -6.15
C ARG A 299 -14.28 -9.55 -6.05
N ALA A 300 -13.78 -10.68 -6.54
CA ALA A 300 -14.46 -11.98 -6.37
C ALA A 300 -14.44 -12.48 -4.91
N MET A 301 -13.44 -12.09 -4.11
CA MET A 301 -13.38 -12.36 -2.67
C MET A 301 -14.29 -11.44 -1.83
N GLY A 302 -14.87 -10.40 -2.44
CA GLY A 302 -15.73 -9.42 -1.74
C GLY A 302 -14.97 -8.23 -1.13
N VAL A 303 -13.73 -8.03 -1.52
CA VAL A 303 -12.84 -6.93 -1.07
C VAL A 303 -13.13 -5.65 -1.82
#